data_47196147f96ec381604a9d8742e773f0
#
_entry.id   47196147f96ec381604a9d8742e773f0
#
_cell.length_a   1.000
_cell.length_b   1.000
_cell.length_c   1.000
_cell.angle_alpha   90.00
_cell.angle_beta   90.00
_cell.angle_gamma   90.00
#
_symmetry.space_group_name_H-M   'P 1'
#
loop_
_entity.id
_entity.type
_entity.pdbx_description
1 polymer ?
#
loop_
_entity_poly.entity_id
_entity_poly.type
_entity_poly.pdbx_seq_one_letter_code
_entity_poly.pdbx_strand_id
1 'polypeptide(L)'
;MSKLLIVDDEVEICEFLKSFFEDRDFEVAVANGGSQALEKAATFHPEVVLLDIQMPGMDGLQVLKKIKEIYPKVKVIMVTAVETQEKIEEAMRLGADNYITKPLSLEYLEKDVQDKIDNLAKGF
;
A
#
# COMPACT_ATOMS: atom_id res chain seq x y z
N MET A 1 -10.93 -1.59 -14.41
CA MET A 1 -9.94 -2.23 -13.52
C MET A 1 -9.47 -1.24 -12.47
N SER A 2 -9.39 -1.69 -11.24
CA SER A 2 -8.84 -0.86 -10.16
C SER A 2 -7.32 -0.80 -10.29
N LYS A 3 -6.77 0.36 -9.98
CA LYS A 3 -5.32 0.58 -10.03
C LYS A 3 -4.73 0.50 -8.63
N LEU A 4 -3.75 -0.36 -8.48
CA LEU A 4 -3.08 -0.62 -7.20
C LEU A 4 -1.59 -0.29 -7.31
N LEU A 5 -1.09 0.54 -6.41
CA LEU A 5 0.33 0.81 -6.29
C LEU A 5 0.88 0.04 -5.09
N ILE A 6 1.94 -0.73 -5.31
CA ILE A 6 2.62 -1.47 -4.25
C ILE A 6 3.95 -0.79 -3.97
N VAL A 7 4.17 -0.41 -2.72
CA VAL A 7 5.39 0.27 -2.29
C VAL A 7 6.09 -0.56 -1.22
N ASP A 8 7.22 -1.16 -1.59
CA ASP A 8 8.02 -2.00 -0.70
C ASP A 8 9.45 -2.03 -1.25
N ASP A 9 10.45 -1.96 -0.38
CA ASP A 9 11.85 -1.99 -0.81
C ASP A 9 12.32 -3.40 -1.19
N GLU A 10 11.56 -4.43 -0.84
CA GLU A 10 11.89 -5.81 -1.19
C GLU A 10 11.29 -6.17 -2.55
N VAL A 11 12.16 -6.26 -3.57
CA VAL A 11 11.74 -6.50 -4.95
C VAL A 11 10.93 -7.79 -5.11
N GLU A 12 11.35 -8.85 -4.42
CA GLU A 12 10.66 -10.15 -4.49
C GLU A 12 9.24 -10.09 -3.96
N ILE A 13 9.02 -9.34 -2.88
CA ILE A 13 7.68 -9.14 -2.34
C ILE A 13 6.81 -8.37 -3.33
N CYS A 14 7.37 -7.33 -3.94
CA CYS A 14 6.65 -6.56 -4.95
C CYS A 14 6.25 -7.43 -6.13
N GLU A 15 7.15 -8.27 -6.63
CA GLU A 15 6.85 -9.16 -7.75
C GLU A 15 5.76 -10.17 -7.41
N PHE A 16 5.82 -10.74 -6.22
CA PHE A 16 4.81 -11.68 -5.74
C PHE A 16 3.43 -11.02 -5.65
N LEU A 17 3.36 -9.86 -5.02
CA LEU A 17 2.10 -9.14 -4.85
C LEU A 17 1.56 -8.64 -6.19
N LYS A 18 2.42 -8.17 -7.07
CA LYS A 18 2.01 -7.72 -8.40
C LYS A 18 1.35 -8.87 -9.17
N SER A 19 2.01 -10.04 -9.20
CA SER A 19 1.46 -11.21 -9.87
C SER A 19 0.11 -11.62 -9.27
N PHE A 20 0.02 -11.64 -7.94
CA PHE A 20 -1.20 -12.00 -7.24
C PHE A 20 -2.38 -11.10 -7.64
N PHE A 21 -2.17 -9.79 -7.62
CA PHE A 21 -3.25 -8.85 -7.89
C PHE A 21 -3.56 -8.71 -9.38
N GLU A 22 -2.57 -8.84 -10.25
CA GLU A 22 -2.82 -8.85 -11.69
C GLU A 22 -3.70 -10.03 -12.10
N ASP A 23 -3.51 -11.17 -11.46
CA ASP A 23 -4.35 -12.34 -11.69
C ASP A 23 -5.81 -12.12 -11.27
N ARG A 24 -6.05 -11.08 -10.48
CA ARG A 24 -7.38 -10.73 -9.97
C ARG A 24 -7.91 -9.43 -10.56
N ASP A 25 -7.45 -9.13 -11.76
CA ASP A 25 -7.92 -8.00 -12.57
C ASP A 25 -7.59 -6.61 -12.03
N PHE A 26 -6.53 -6.49 -11.23
CA PHE A 26 -5.97 -5.19 -10.87
C PHE A 26 -4.91 -4.78 -11.87
N GLU A 27 -4.86 -3.48 -12.17
CA GLU A 27 -3.72 -2.90 -12.86
C GLU A 27 -2.74 -2.47 -11.78
N VAL A 28 -1.51 -2.98 -11.82
CA VAL A 28 -0.55 -2.84 -10.72
C VAL A 28 0.70 -2.12 -11.16
N ALA A 29 1.12 -1.13 -10.37
CA ALA A 29 2.44 -0.51 -10.47
C ALA A 29 3.19 -0.78 -9.18
N VAL A 30 4.52 -0.71 -9.25
CA VAL A 30 5.40 -1.00 -8.13
C VAL A 30 6.39 0.14 -7.95
N ALA A 31 6.65 0.50 -6.70
CA ALA A 31 7.71 1.42 -6.31
C ALA A 31 8.53 0.79 -5.19
N ASN A 32 9.85 0.96 -5.25
CA ASN A 32 10.75 0.33 -4.29
C ASN A 32 11.34 1.31 -3.27
N GLY A 33 10.80 2.50 -3.19
CA GLY A 33 11.22 3.51 -2.22
C GLY A 33 10.28 4.70 -2.22
N GLY A 34 10.51 5.62 -1.28
CA GLY A 34 9.62 6.75 -1.06
C GLY A 34 9.53 7.72 -2.23
N SER A 35 10.66 8.12 -2.81
CA SER A 35 10.67 9.03 -3.96
C SER A 35 9.97 8.43 -5.16
N GLN A 36 10.23 7.16 -5.44
CA GLN A 36 9.60 6.44 -6.54
C GLN A 36 8.09 6.29 -6.29
N ALA A 37 7.70 6.09 -5.04
CA ALA A 37 6.28 6.01 -4.67
C ALA A 37 5.54 7.29 -5.00
N LEU A 38 6.11 8.44 -4.67
CA LEU A 38 5.49 9.73 -4.97
C LEU A 38 5.41 9.99 -6.47
N GLU A 39 6.45 9.62 -7.20
CA GLU A 39 6.46 9.73 -8.66
C GLU A 39 5.38 8.85 -9.28
N LYS A 40 5.27 7.60 -8.84
CA LYS A 40 4.25 6.68 -9.34
C LYS A 40 2.83 7.14 -8.97
N ALA A 41 2.64 7.67 -7.78
CA ALA A 41 1.34 8.22 -7.40
C ALA A 41 0.90 9.32 -8.36
N ALA A 42 1.85 10.17 -8.79
CA ALA A 42 1.55 11.26 -9.72
C ALA A 42 1.26 10.79 -11.14
N THR A 43 1.92 9.74 -11.60
CA THR A 43 1.82 9.29 -13.01
C THR A 43 0.82 8.16 -13.22
N PHE A 44 0.73 7.25 -12.27
CA PHE A 44 -0.12 6.06 -12.38
C PHE A 44 -1.57 6.33 -11.92
N HIS A 45 -1.76 7.29 -11.03
CA HIS A 45 -3.07 7.61 -10.43
C HIS A 45 -3.73 6.40 -9.77
N PRO A 46 -3.09 5.78 -8.77
CA PRO A 46 -3.67 4.60 -8.13
C PRO A 46 -4.92 4.96 -7.34
N GLU A 47 -5.84 4.01 -7.22
CA GLU A 47 -7.00 4.13 -6.34
C GLU A 47 -6.64 3.66 -4.93
N VAL A 48 -5.77 2.64 -4.84
CA VAL A 48 -5.32 2.06 -3.57
C VAL A 48 -3.81 1.91 -3.59
N VAL A 49 -3.17 2.21 -2.46
CA VAL A 49 -1.73 2.03 -2.28
C VAL A 49 -1.48 1.06 -1.13
N LEU A 50 -0.70 0.02 -1.37
CA LEU A 50 -0.14 -0.83 -0.31
C LEU A 50 1.23 -0.28 0.00
N LEU A 51 1.44 0.21 1.22
CA LEU A 51 2.62 0.99 1.58
C LEU A 51 3.32 0.39 2.80
N ASP A 52 4.55 -0.08 2.61
CA ASP A 52 5.37 -0.58 3.70
C ASP A 52 5.78 0.58 4.62
N ILE A 53 5.69 0.37 5.92
CA ILE A 53 6.09 1.37 6.90
C ILE A 53 7.61 1.56 6.90
N GLN A 54 8.37 0.48 6.79
CA GLN A 54 9.83 0.53 6.90
C GLN A 54 10.52 0.43 5.55
N MET A 55 11.11 1.54 5.10
CA MET A 55 11.89 1.59 3.87
C MET A 55 13.15 2.45 4.10
N PRO A 56 14.29 2.10 3.47
CA PRO A 56 15.49 2.92 3.56
C PRO A 56 15.27 4.34 3.01
N GLY A 57 15.82 5.30 3.67
CA GLY A 57 15.84 6.70 3.23
C GLY A 57 14.60 7.50 3.58
N MET A 58 13.42 7.02 3.27
CA MET A 58 12.17 7.69 3.64
C MET A 58 11.24 6.62 4.21
N ASP A 59 10.77 6.82 5.43
CA ASP A 59 9.87 5.84 6.02
C ASP A 59 8.45 5.96 5.44
N GLY A 60 7.69 4.87 5.56
CA GLY A 60 6.35 4.80 4.98
C GLY A 60 5.38 5.83 5.56
N LEU A 61 5.58 6.26 6.80
CA LEU A 61 4.71 7.27 7.42
C LEU A 61 4.88 8.64 6.75
N GLN A 62 6.10 8.98 6.34
CA GLN A 62 6.34 10.21 5.59
C GLN A 62 5.70 10.15 4.20
N VAL A 63 5.79 9.00 3.54
CA VAL A 63 5.14 8.80 2.24
C VAL A 63 3.63 8.90 2.37
N LEU A 64 3.05 8.25 3.38
CA LEU A 64 1.63 8.32 3.68
C LEU A 64 1.16 9.76 3.84
N LYS A 65 1.88 10.54 4.64
CA LYS A 65 1.53 11.94 4.89
C LYS A 65 1.49 12.72 3.58
N LYS A 66 2.51 12.58 2.75
CA LYS A 66 2.58 13.30 1.48
C LYS A 66 1.50 12.87 0.50
N ILE A 67 1.23 11.57 0.39
CA ILE A 67 0.18 11.06 -0.48
C ILE A 67 -1.18 11.63 -0.06
N LYS A 68 -1.49 11.60 1.23
CA LYS A 68 -2.78 12.10 1.71
C LYS A 68 -2.92 13.61 1.56
N GLU A 69 -1.83 14.36 1.67
CA GLU A 69 -1.86 15.82 1.45
C GLU A 69 -2.13 16.15 -0.02
N ILE A 70 -1.51 15.42 -0.95
CA ILE A 70 -1.60 15.72 -2.38
C ILE A 70 -2.81 15.03 -3.02
N TYR A 71 -3.08 13.80 -2.63
CA TYR A 71 -4.15 12.97 -3.20
C TYR A 71 -5.07 12.42 -2.11
N PRO A 72 -5.88 13.28 -1.49
CA PRO A 72 -6.65 12.87 -0.29
C PRO A 72 -7.68 11.75 -0.55
N LYS A 73 -8.05 11.51 -1.79
CA LYS A 73 -9.02 10.45 -2.12
C LYS A 73 -8.39 9.08 -2.31
N VAL A 74 -7.07 9.03 -2.47
CA VAL A 74 -6.38 7.75 -2.63
C VAL A 74 -6.45 6.99 -1.31
N LYS A 75 -6.82 5.72 -1.37
CA LYS A 75 -6.87 4.86 -0.18
C LYS A 75 -5.50 4.26 0.08
N VAL A 76 -5.05 4.27 1.32
CA VAL A 76 -3.74 3.74 1.70
C VAL A 76 -3.90 2.65 2.75
N ILE A 77 -3.36 1.48 2.45
CA ILE A 77 -3.27 0.37 3.40
C ILE A 77 -1.81 0.24 3.79
N MET A 78 -1.52 0.41 5.08
CA MET A 78 -0.15 0.23 5.57
C MET A 78 0.19 -1.25 5.68
N VAL A 79 1.41 -1.61 5.29
CA VAL A 79 1.91 -2.97 5.44
C VAL A 79 3.05 -2.91 6.46
N THR A 80 2.98 -3.71 7.52
CA THR A 80 3.96 -3.62 8.59
C THR A 80 4.35 -4.99 9.13
N ALA A 81 5.66 -5.18 9.34
CA ALA A 81 6.18 -6.31 10.07
C ALA A 81 6.28 -5.99 11.57
N VAL A 82 6.14 -4.72 11.92
CA VAL A 82 6.32 -4.24 13.27
C VAL A 82 4.97 -4.02 13.91
N GLU A 83 4.74 -4.72 15.01
CA GLU A 83 3.49 -4.63 15.76
C GLU A 83 3.57 -3.58 16.86
N THR A 84 4.27 -2.47 16.63
CA THR A 84 4.24 -1.37 17.59
C THR A 84 2.95 -0.60 17.41
N GLN A 85 2.13 -0.64 18.42
CA GLN A 85 0.85 0.05 18.47
C GLN A 85 1.01 1.53 18.15
N GLU A 86 2.11 2.12 18.59
CA GLU A 86 2.40 3.54 18.35
C GLU A 86 2.49 3.89 16.86
N LYS A 87 3.16 3.06 16.08
CA LYS A 87 3.30 3.33 14.64
C LYS A 87 1.99 3.14 13.89
N ILE A 88 1.21 2.16 14.30
CA ILE A 88 -0.12 1.92 13.73
C ILE A 88 -1.03 3.11 14.04
N GLU A 89 -1.03 3.59 15.27
CA GLU A 89 -1.82 4.73 15.69
C GLU A 89 -1.42 5.99 14.93
N GLU A 90 -0.11 6.21 14.75
CA GLU A 90 0.39 7.34 13.99
C GLU A 90 -0.06 7.26 12.53
N ALA A 91 0.03 6.08 11.92
CA ALA A 91 -0.44 5.88 10.55
C ALA A 91 -1.92 6.23 10.41
N MET A 92 -2.74 5.77 11.35
CA MET A 92 -4.17 6.07 11.32
C MET A 92 -4.44 7.57 11.51
N ARG A 93 -3.69 8.25 12.37
CA ARG A 93 -3.79 9.71 12.52
C ARG A 93 -3.40 10.45 11.25
N LEU A 94 -2.45 9.92 10.49
CA LEU A 94 -2.01 10.53 9.24
C LEU A 94 -2.94 10.21 8.06
N GLY A 95 -3.99 9.45 8.30
CA GLY A 95 -5.02 9.20 7.31
C GLY A 95 -4.99 7.84 6.61
N ALA A 96 -4.21 6.87 7.12
CA ALA A 96 -4.26 5.52 6.58
C ALA A 96 -5.66 4.95 6.71
N ASP A 97 -6.11 4.25 5.69
CA ASP A 97 -7.47 3.71 5.66
C ASP A 97 -7.55 2.33 6.32
N ASN A 98 -6.44 1.60 6.34
CA ASN A 98 -6.37 0.31 7.01
C ASN A 98 -4.89 -0.09 7.15
N TYR A 99 -4.64 -1.21 7.80
CA TYR A 99 -3.30 -1.80 7.86
C TYR A 99 -3.38 -3.33 7.80
N ILE A 100 -2.30 -3.94 7.34
CA ILE A 100 -2.14 -5.40 7.32
C ILE A 100 -0.74 -5.72 7.82
N THR A 101 -0.55 -6.95 8.31
CA THR A 101 0.71 -7.37 8.93
C THR A 101 1.42 -8.42 8.09
N LYS A 102 2.75 -8.31 8.03
CA LYS A 102 3.58 -9.35 7.43
C LYS A 102 3.70 -10.53 8.39
N PRO A 103 3.86 -11.76 7.92
CA PRO A 103 4.08 -12.14 6.52
C PRO A 103 2.77 -12.17 5.71
N LEU A 104 2.88 -11.86 4.42
CA LEU A 104 1.75 -11.85 3.50
C LEU A 104 1.65 -13.21 2.82
N SER A 105 1.10 -14.20 3.52
CA SER A 105 0.91 -15.53 2.94
C SER A 105 -0.19 -15.50 1.89
N LEU A 106 -0.19 -16.46 0.99
CA LEU A 106 -1.22 -16.58 -0.04
C LEU A 106 -2.62 -16.69 0.59
N GLU A 107 -2.75 -17.48 1.64
CA GLU A 107 -4.01 -17.64 2.35
C GLU A 107 -4.52 -16.33 2.95
N TYR A 108 -3.63 -15.56 3.59
CA TYR A 108 -3.98 -14.26 4.15
C TYR A 108 -4.41 -13.28 3.06
N LEU A 109 -3.68 -13.27 1.93
CA LEU A 109 -4.03 -12.42 0.80
C LEU A 109 -5.40 -12.75 0.25
N GLU A 110 -5.71 -14.03 0.09
CA GLU A 110 -6.99 -14.45 -0.47
C GLU A 110 -8.18 -14.18 0.45
N LYS A 111 -8.01 -14.37 1.76
CA LYS A 111 -9.12 -14.26 2.71
C LYS A 111 -9.35 -12.86 3.23
N ASP A 112 -8.28 -12.14 3.55
CA ASP A 112 -8.40 -10.87 4.27
C ASP A 112 -8.00 -9.65 3.45
N VAL A 113 -6.81 -9.70 2.83
CA VAL A 113 -6.25 -8.52 2.18
C VAL A 113 -7.04 -8.13 0.94
N GLN A 114 -7.41 -9.09 0.14
CA GLN A 114 -8.18 -8.82 -1.07
C GLN A 114 -9.53 -8.17 -0.73
N ASP A 115 -10.20 -8.66 0.30
CA ASP A 115 -11.48 -8.06 0.72
C ASP A 115 -11.30 -6.61 1.18
N LYS A 116 -10.24 -6.32 1.91
CA LYS A 116 -9.96 -4.94 2.34
C LYS A 116 -9.73 -4.02 1.15
N ILE A 117 -8.97 -4.49 0.16
CA ILE A 117 -8.70 -3.69 -1.03
C ILE A 117 -9.97 -3.50 -1.85
N ASP A 118 -10.74 -4.55 -2.06
CA ASP A 118 -11.99 -4.48 -2.81
C ASP A 118 -12.98 -3.51 -2.16
N ASN A 119 -13.10 -3.56 -0.85
CA ASN A 119 -14.01 -2.66 -0.13
C ASN A 119 -13.58 -1.20 -0.24
N LEU A 120 -12.29 -0.92 -0.17
CA LEU A 120 -11.79 0.45 -0.33
C LEU A 120 -11.93 0.94 -1.78
N ALA A 121 -11.65 0.08 -2.75
CA ALA A 121 -11.77 0.43 -4.17
C ALA A 121 -13.22 0.75 -4.56
N LYS A 122 -14.20 0.09 -3.94
CA LYS A 122 -15.63 0.36 -4.19
C LYS A 122 -16.06 1.75 -3.75
N GLY A 123 -15.26 2.42 -2.94
CA GLY A 123 -15.56 3.78 -2.49
C GLY A 123 -15.32 4.86 -3.54
N PHE A 124 -14.83 4.49 -4.71
CA PHE A 124 -14.54 5.44 -5.79
C PHE A 124 -15.68 5.59 -6.79
#